data_8c715b5fdd4b7dc75bbbea118d1e0a10
#
_entry.id   8c715b5fdd4b7dc75bbbea118d1e0a10
#
_cell.length_a   1.000
_cell.length_b   1.000
_cell.length_c   1.000
_cell.angle_alpha   90.00
_cell.angle_beta   90.00
_cell.angle_gamma   90.00
#
_symmetry.space_group_name_H-M   'P 1'
#
loop_
_entity.id
_entity.type
_entity.pdbx_description
1 polymer ?
#
loop_
_entity_poly.entity_id
_entity_poly.type
_entity_poly.pdbx_seq_one_letter_code
_entity_poly.pdbx_strand_id
1 'polypeptide(L)'
;MSVLDTGIDISHPAFTGVDIVRKNFTTESDDDEHGHGTHCAGTIFGRDVAGIRIGVAPGISKVLIGKVLGSGGGGSDQIVQAIQWAVNEGANVISMSLGIDFPGYVKELETDGFPTELATSMALEGYRANVLLFERLASFIAAQNAFIQAALLIAAAGNESQRDVDPKFEIAVSPPAVADGVLSVAAVGKTPQGFTVASFSNVGARVSGPGVGINSAKLGGGLTLMSGTSMATPHVAGVAALWAQKLSVTGQLNGQLLADRLVGTAATTGMKAGFDPGDIGAGVVQAPQA
;
A
#
# COMPACT_ATOMS: atom_id res chain seq x y z
N MET A 1 -2.24 -7.75 11.59
CA MET A 1 -1.92 -7.28 10.21
C MET A 1 -3.16 -7.32 9.36
N SER A 2 -3.45 -6.26 8.58
CA SER A 2 -4.56 -6.28 7.61
C SER A 2 -4.09 -5.91 6.21
N VAL A 3 -4.72 -6.50 5.19
CA VAL A 3 -4.55 -6.16 3.77
C VAL A 3 -5.94 -5.83 3.21
N LEU A 4 -6.08 -4.63 2.66
CA LEU A 4 -7.30 -4.15 2.02
C LEU A 4 -7.04 -4.05 0.52
N ASP A 5 -7.66 -4.97 -0.26
CA ASP A 5 -7.33 -5.18 -1.67
C ASP A 5 -8.47 -5.93 -2.42
N THR A 6 -8.16 -6.69 -3.47
CA THR A 6 -9.11 -7.50 -4.27
C THR A 6 -9.51 -8.82 -3.61
N GLY A 7 -9.02 -9.12 -2.40
CA GLY A 7 -9.21 -10.40 -1.70
C GLY A 7 -7.92 -11.21 -1.61
N ILE A 8 -8.03 -12.52 -1.45
CA ILE A 8 -6.91 -13.47 -1.35
C ILE A 8 -7.31 -14.86 -1.83
N ASP A 9 -6.41 -15.54 -2.53
CA ASP A 9 -6.50 -16.99 -2.79
C ASP A 9 -5.97 -17.76 -1.57
N ILE A 10 -6.86 -18.14 -0.66
CA ILE A 10 -6.51 -18.86 0.57
C ILE A 10 -5.95 -20.26 0.31
N SER A 11 -6.19 -20.83 -0.88
CA SER A 11 -5.70 -22.17 -1.26
C SER A 11 -4.24 -22.15 -1.69
N HIS A 12 -3.67 -20.96 -1.92
CA HIS A 12 -2.29 -20.82 -2.38
C HIS A 12 -1.28 -21.31 -1.33
N PRO A 13 -0.28 -22.14 -1.71
CA PRO A 13 0.69 -22.73 -0.79
C PRO A 13 1.46 -21.71 0.09
N ALA A 14 1.64 -20.49 -0.42
CA ALA A 14 2.29 -19.41 0.32
C ALA A 14 1.58 -19.04 1.63
N PHE A 15 0.32 -19.41 1.81
CA PHE A 15 -0.47 -19.04 2.98
C PHE A 15 -0.73 -20.21 3.94
N THR A 16 -0.08 -21.34 3.71
CA THR A 16 -0.23 -22.51 4.58
C THR A 16 0.12 -22.16 6.03
N GLY A 17 -0.77 -22.51 6.95
CA GLY A 17 -0.60 -22.30 8.40
C GLY A 17 -0.81 -20.86 8.87
N VAL A 18 -1.36 -19.99 8.04
CA VAL A 18 -1.78 -18.63 8.44
C VAL A 18 -3.26 -18.66 8.82
N ASP A 19 -3.61 -18.07 9.97
CA ASP A 19 -4.99 -17.81 10.37
C ASP A 19 -5.49 -16.57 9.59
N ILE A 20 -6.36 -16.79 8.60
CA ILE A 20 -6.85 -15.76 7.69
C ILE A 20 -8.32 -15.50 7.97
N VAL A 21 -8.62 -14.30 8.48
CA VAL A 21 -9.98 -13.79 8.64
C VAL A 21 -10.31 -12.91 7.44
N ARG A 22 -11.36 -13.25 6.70
CA ARG A 22 -11.80 -12.51 5.51
C ARG A 22 -13.08 -11.74 5.78
N LYS A 23 -13.19 -10.56 5.16
CA LYS A 23 -14.44 -9.80 5.05
C LYS A 23 -14.54 -9.12 3.70
N ASN A 24 -15.67 -9.32 3.04
CA ASN A 24 -15.98 -8.70 1.76
C ASN A 24 -16.81 -7.43 1.97
N PHE A 25 -16.38 -6.33 1.38
CA PHE A 25 -17.06 -5.03 1.39
C PHE A 25 -17.58 -4.67 -0.01
N THR A 26 -17.43 -5.57 -0.99
CA THR A 26 -17.96 -5.43 -2.35
C THR A 26 -19.24 -6.23 -2.52
N THR A 27 -19.82 -6.17 -3.70
CA THR A 27 -20.99 -7.00 -4.07
C THR A 27 -20.60 -8.26 -4.84
N GLU A 28 -19.31 -8.50 -5.05
CA GLU A 28 -18.78 -9.67 -5.77
C GLU A 28 -18.54 -10.87 -4.84
N SER A 29 -17.94 -11.95 -5.36
CA SER A 29 -17.57 -13.11 -4.55
C SER A 29 -16.54 -12.76 -3.47
N ASP A 30 -16.44 -13.62 -2.43
CA ASP A 30 -15.46 -13.43 -1.34
C ASP A 30 -14.01 -13.74 -1.76
N ASP A 31 -13.84 -14.42 -2.88
CA ASP A 31 -12.54 -14.85 -3.37
C ASP A 31 -11.85 -13.73 -4.19
N ASP A 32 -10.54 -13.81 -4.27
CA ASP A 32 -9.78 -12.94 -5.17
C ASP A 32 -9.94 -13.47 -6.61
N GLU A 33 -10.57 -12.66 -7.46
CA GLU A 33 -10.76 -12.99 -8.89
C GLU A 33 -9.77 -12.26 -9.79
N HIS A 34 -8.98 -11.35 -9.21
CA HIS A 34 -8.02 -10.48 -9.91
C HIS A 34 -6.57 -10.91 -9.71
N GLY A 35 -6.22 -11.41 -8.52
CA GLY A 35 -4.89 -11.85 -8.13
C GLY A 35 -4.00 -10.75 -7.56
N HIS A 36 -4.42 -9.49 -7.55
CA HIS A 36 -3.64 -8.38 -7.03
C HIS A 36 -3.49 -8.48 -5.50
N GLY A 37 -4.58 -8.71 -4.77
CA GLY A 37 -4.56 -8.88 -3.33
C GLY A 37 -3.77 -10.12 -2.89
N THR A 38 -3.87 -11.23 -3.65
CA THR A 38 -3.07 -12.44 -3.44
C THR A 38 -1.58 -12.13 -3.57
N HIS A 39 -1.18 -11.35 -4.58
CA HIS A 39 0.21 -10.94 -4.79
C HIS A 39 0.70 -10.03 -3.64
N CYS A 40 -0.08 -9.03 -3.24
CA CYS A 40 0.23 -8.13 -2.13
C CYS A 40 0.38 -8.89 -0.81
N ALA A 41 -0.55 -9.79 -0.50
CA ALA A 41 -0.52 -10.66 0.67
C ALA A 41 0.74 -11.56 0.69
N GLY A 42 1.06 -12.17 -0.46
CA GLY A 42 2.28 -12.97 -0.64
C GLY A 42 3.54 -12.17 -0.35
N THR A 43 3.62 -10.94 -0.81
CA THR A 43 4.77 -10.03 -0.56
C THR A 43 4.91 -9.67 0.92
N ILE A 44 3.82 -9.54 1.67
CA ILE A 44 3.89 -9.25 3.11
C ILE A 44 4.29 -10.48 3.91
N PHE A 45 3.51 -11.56 3.83
CA PHE A 45 3.59 -12.69 4.77
C PHE A 45 3.68 -14.07 4.10
N GLY A 46 3.81 -14.13 2.77
CA GLY A 46 3.90 -15.39 2.05
C GLY A 46 5.07 -16.26 2.54
N ARG A 47 4.81 -17.56 2.66
CA ARG A 47 5.83 -18.58 2.89
C ARG A 47 6.60 -18.82 1.59
N ASP A 48 7.71 -19.52 1.69
CA ASP A 48 8.49 -19.91 0.52
C ASP A 48 7.65 -20.78 -0.43
N VAL A 49 7.73 -20.49 -1.71
CA VAL A 49 7.07 -21.25 -2.77
C VAL A 49 8.15 -21.84 -3.67
N ALA A 50 8.19 -23.17 -3.78
CA ALA A 50 9.20 -23.90 -4.54
C ALA A 50 10.66 -23.47 -4.19
N GLY A 51 10.93 -23.20 -2.92
CA GLY A 51 12.24 -22.78 -2.42
C GLY A 51 12.57 -21.29 -2.67
N ILE A 52 11.63 -20.51 -3.20
CA ILE A 52 11.78 -19.07 -3.42
C ILE A 52 11.09 -18.32 -2.28
N ARG A 53 11.85 -17.51 -1.55
CA ARG A 53 11.31 -16.62 -0.54
C ARG A 53 10.61 -15.44 -1.21
N ILE A 54 9.34 -15.19 -0.83
CA ILE A 54 8.54 -14.07 -1.33
C ILE A 54 8.14 -13.10 -0.24
N GLY A 55 7.82 -13.58 0.97
CA GLY A 55 7.34 -12.75 2.07
C GLY A 55 8.43 -11.97 2.79
N VAL A 56 8.17 -10.70 3.09
CA VAL A 56 9.03 -9.84 3.93
C VAL A 56 8.97 -10.30 5.39
N ALA A 57 7.77 -10.58 5.90
CA ALA A 57 7.49 -11.00 7.28
C ALA A 57 6.77 -12.37 7.33
N PRO A 58 7.42 -13.47 6.87
CA PRO A 58 6.76 -14.78 6.76
C PRO A 58 6.38 -15.41 8.11
N GLY A 59 6.79 -14.81 9.24
CA GLY A 59 6.41 -15.22 10.59
C GLY A 59 5.01 -14.75 11.03
N ILE A 60 4.33 -13.92 10.27
CA ILE A 60 2.97 -13.49 10.59
C ILE A 60 2.03 -14.71 10.57
N SER A 61 1.29 -14.91 11.67
CA SER A 61 0.42 -16.08 11.88
C SER A 61 -1.07 -15.74 11.78
N LYS A 62 -1.47 -14.47 11.97
CA LYS A 62 -2.87 -14.02 11.88
C LYS A 62 -2.98 -12.77 10.99
N VAL A 63 -3.91 -12.81 10.04
CA VAL A 63 -4.12 -11.74 9.05
C VAL A 63 -5.60 -11.48 8.85
N LEU A 64 -5.93 -10.22 8.64
CA LEU A 64 -7.26 -9.75 8.25
C LEU A 64 -7.21 -9.35 6.78
N ILE A 65 -8.06 -9.92 5.95
CA ILE A 65 -8.17 -9.60 4.53
C ILE A 65 -9.53 -8.95 4.28
N GLY A 66 -9.51 -7.69 3.91
CA GLY A 66 -10.69 -6.96 3.47
C GLY A 66 -10.73 -6.87 1.94
N LYS A 67 -11.72 -7.50 1.31
CA LYS A 67 -11.96 -7.27 -0.12
C LYS A 67 -12.73 -5.95 -0.26
N VAL A 68 -12.03 -4.94 -0.78
CA VAL A 68 -12.53 -3.57 -1.00
C VAL A 68 -12.53 -3.17 -2.47
N LEU A 69 -11.86 -3.96 -3.32
CA LEU A 69 -11.76 -3.75 -4.76
C LEU A 69 -12.42 -4.92 -5.50
N GLY A 70 -13.33 -4.59 -6.39
CA GLY A 70 -13.91 -5.50 -7.36
C GLY A 70 -13.41 -5.20 -8.78
N SER A 71 -14.05 -5.80 -9.79
CA SER A 71 -13.76 -5.62 -11.21
C SER A 71 -13.92 -4.16 -11.68
N GLY A 72 -14.78 -3.39 -11.03
CA GLY A 72 -15.02 -1.95 -11.27
C GLY A 72 -14.25 -1.02 -10.31
N GLY A 73 -13.27 -1.53 -9.57
CA GLY A 73 -12.60 -0.76 -8.52
C GLY A 73 -13.32 -0.84 -7.17
N GLY A 74 -13.20 0.20 -6.34
CA GLY A 74 -13.83 0.25 -5.02
C GLY A 74 -14.22 1.67 -4.60
N GLY A 75 -15.27 1.78 -3.80
CA GLY A 75 -15.73 3.05 -3.23
C GLY A 75 -14.98 3.45 -1.97
N SER A 76 -14.85 4.75 -1.73
CA SER A 76 -14.19 5.27 -0.53
C SER A 76 -14.92 4.88 0.76
N ASP A 77 -16.25 4.71 0.70
CA ASP A 77 -17.08 4.22 1.81
C ASP A 77 -16.73 2.77 2.19
N GLN A 78 -16.52 1.90 1.21
CA GLN A 78 -16.08 0.52 1.41
C GLN A 78 -14.69 0.47 2.08
N ILE A 79 -13.77 1.32 1.62
CA ILE A 79 -12.41 1.42 2.19
C ILE A 79 -12.48 1.90 3.64
N VAL A 80 -13.28 2.93 3.95
CA VAL A 80 -13.49 3.44 5.32
C VAL A 80 -14.05 2.35 6.24
N GLN A 81 -15.09 1.62 5.80
CA GLN A 81 -15.67 0.52 6.58
C GLN A 81 -14.65 -0.61 6.82
N ALA A 82 -13.82 -0.92 5.83
CA ALA A 82 -12.79 -1.95 5.95
C ALA A 82 -11.66 -1.53 6.90
N ILE A 83 -11.23 -0.26 6.86
CA ILE A 83 -10.25 0.28 7.81
C ILE A 83 -10.80 0.20 9.24
N GLN A 84 -12.04 0.65 9.48
CA GLN A 84 -12.67 0.55 10.78
C GLN A 84 -12.78 -0.89 11.28
N TRP A 85 -13.20 -1.81 10.41
CA TRP A 85 -13.23 -3.23 10.74
C TRP A 85 -11.85 -3.75 11.13
N ALA A 86 -10.83 -3.46 10.34
CA ALA A 86 -9.46 -3.91 10.63
C ALA A 86 -8.93 -3.39 11.97
N VAL A 87 -9.21 -2.12 12.32
CA VAL A 87 -8.88 -1.53 13.62
C VAL A 87 -9.60 -2.25 14.75
N ASN A 88 -10.91 -2.47 14.62
CA ASN A 88 -11.73 -3.15 15.63
C ASN A 88 -11.31 -4.61 15.87
N GLU A 89 -10.83 -5.29 14.81
CA GLU A 89 -10.27 -6.66 14.89
C GLU A 89 -8.81 -6.68 15.35
N GLY A 90 -8.25 -5.53 15.69
CA GLY A 90 -6.94 -5.45 16.31
C GLY A 90 -5.75 -5.42 15.33
N ALA A 91 -5.90 -4.92 14.12
CA ALA A 91 -4.77 -4.72 13.22
C ALA A 91 -3.85 -3.59 13.68
N ASN A 92 -2.54 -3.87 13.81
CA ASN A 92 -1.52 -2.84 14.08
C ASN A 92 -0.99 -2.18 12.81
N VAL A 93 -1.08 -2.87 11.68
CA VAL A 93 -0.65 -2.39 10.36
C VAL A 93 -1.75 -2.70 9.37
N ILE A 94 -2.16 -1.71 8.60
CA ILE A 94 -3.18 -1.81 7.54
C ILE A 94 -2.51 -1.40 6.23
N SER A 95 -2.38 -2.34 5.30
CA SER A 95 -1.80 -2.16 3.98
C SER A 95 -2.88 -1.94 2.95
N MET A 96 -2.78 -0.86 2.18
CA MET A 96 -3.72 -0.44 1.15
C MET A 96 -2.97 -0.22 -0.16
N SER A 97 -2.92 -1.25 -1.01
CA SER A 97 -2.29 -1.16 -2.33
C SER A 97 -3.30 -0.64 -3.36
N LEU A 98 -3.87 0.52 -3.07
CA LEU A 98 -4.93 1.18 -3.86
C LEU A 98 -4.77 2.70 -3.80
N GLY A 99 -5.40 3.39 -4.75
CA GLY A 99 -5.41 4.83 -4.84
C GLY A 99 -6.46 5.32 -5.84
N ILE A 100 -6.71 6.63 -5.83
CA ILE A 100 -7.62 7.28 -6.77
C ILE A 100 -6.81 7.83 -7.93
N ASP A 101 -7.05 7.33 -9.13
CA ASP A 101 -6.49 7.85 -10.39
C ASP A 101 -7.24 9.14 -10.78
N PHE A 102 -6.77 10.27 -10.23
CA PHE A 102 -7.35 11.58 -10.56
C PHE A 102 -7.23 11.96 -12.04
N PRO A 103 -6.05 11.81 -12.70
CA PRO A 103 -5.93 12.07 -14.13
C PRO A 103 -6.82 11.17 -15.00
N GLY A 104 -6.94 9.90 -14.63
CA GLY A 104 -7.82 8.96 -15.30
C GLY A 104 -9.30 9.34 -15.17
N TYR A 105 -9.71 9.78 -13.99
CA TYR A 105 -11.08 10.22 -13.74
C TYR A 105 -11.45 11.47 -14.56
N VAL A 106 -10.53 12.43 -14.72
CA VAL A 106 -10.74 13.58 -15.65
C VAL A 106 -11.00 13.08 -17.08
N LYS A 107 -10.18 12.13 -17.56
CA LYS A 107 -10.33 11.56 -18.92
C LYS A 107 -11.64 10.79 -19.09
N GLU A 108 -12.08 10.07 -18.06
CA GLU A 108 -13.37 9.37 -18.04
C GLU A 108 -14.53 10.37 -18.22
N LEU A 109 -14.54 11.44 -17.43
CA LEU A 109 -15.54 12.50 -17.54
C LEU A 109 -15.52 13.18 -18.92
N GLU A 110 -14.34 13.44 -19.50
CA GLU A 110 -14.23 13.96 -20.87
C GLU A 110 -14.81 12.99 -21.90
N THR A 111 -14.57 11.68 -21.71
CA THR A 111 -15.12 10.62 -22.58
C THR A 111 -16.65 10.56 -22.50
N ASP A 112 -17.22 10.83 -21.32
CA ASP A 112 -18.66 10.94 -21.09
C ASP A 112 -19.26 12.25 -21.64
N GLY A 113 -18.44 13.10 -22.25
CA GLY A 113 -18.87 14.30 -22.96
C GLY A 113 -18.84 15.59 -22.12
N PHE A 114 -18.25 15.59 -20.93
CA PHE A 114 -18.06 16.81 -20.17
C PHE A 114 -16.91 17.66 -20.76
N PRO A 115 -17.06 19.00 -20.84
CA PRO A 115 -15.94 19.88 -21.18
C PRO A 115 -14.79 19.74 -20.17
N THR A 116 -13.55 19.91 -20.63
CA THR A 116 -12.32 19.73 -19.83
C THR A 116 -12.35 20.52 -18.52
N GLU A 117 -12.82 21.77 -18.54
CA GLU A 117 -12.91 22.63 -17.35
C GLU A 117 -13.89 22.07 -16.32
N LEU A 118 -15.02 21.55 -16.76
CA LEU A 118 -16.03 20.94 -15.89
C LEU A 118 -15.55 19.60 -15.36
N ALA A 119 -15.01 18.74 -16.21
CA ALA A 119 -14.42 17.46 -15.83
C ALA A 119 -13.32 17.64 -14.78
N THR A 120 -12.42 18.60 -14.98
CA THR A 120 -11.35 18.94 -14.02
C THR A 120 -11.93 19.46 -12.71
N SER A 121 -12.95 20.33 -12.76
CA SER A 121 -13.60 20.85 -11.54
C SER A 121 -14.27 19.74 -10.71
N MET A 122 -15.00 18.84 -11.38
CA MET A 122 -15.67 17.71 -10.74
C MET A 122 -14.66 16.74 -10.11
N ALA A 123 -13.60 16.40 -10.85
CA ALA A 123 -12.57 15.51 -10.37
C ALA A 123 -11.79 16.12 -9.19
N LEU A 124 -11.50 17.42 -9.21
CA LEU A 124 -10.86 18.15 -8.10
C LEU A 124 -11.72 18.16 -6.85
N GLU A 125 -13.04 18.33 -7.00
CA GLU A 125 -13.97 18.27 -5.86
C GLU A 125 -13.95 16.87 -5.23
N GLY A 126 -14.02 15.82 -6.05
CA GLY A 126 -13.92 14.43 -5.59
C GLY A 126 -12.56 14.14 -4.91
N TYR A 127 -11.45 14.59 -5.50
CA TYR A 127 -10.12 14.47 -4.90
C TYR A 127 -10.07 15.11 -3.51
N ARG A 128 -10.49 16.38 -3.40
CA ARG A 128 -10.49 17.10 -2.14
C ARG A 128 -11.38 16.45 -1.09
N ALA A 129 -12.56 15.96 -1.47
CA ALA A 129 -13.46 15.26 -0.56
C ALA A 129 -12.81 14.00 0.01
N ASN A 130 -12.11 13.24 -0.82
CA ASN A 130 -11.39 12.03 -0.40
C ASN A 130 -10.19 12.34 0.51
N VAL A 131 -9.40 13.37 0.21
CA VAL A 131 -8.32 13.81 1.12
C VAL A 131 -8.88 14.07 2.51
N LEU A 132 -9.90 14.94 2.62
CA LEU A 132 -10.53 15.29 3.90
C LEU A 132 -11.15 14.08 4.63
N LEU A 133 -11.73 13.14 3.88
CA LEU A 133 -12.32 11.92 4.44
C LEU A 133 -11.24 11.07 5.13
N PHE A 134 -10.15 10.77 4.42
CA PHE A 134 -9.08 9.92 4.94
C PHE A 134 -8.25 10.61 6.03
N GLU A 135 -8.04 11.94 5.98
CA GLU A 135 -7.42 12.69 7.07
C GLU A 135 -8.23 12.62 8.37
N ARG A 136 -9.55 12.81 8.28
CA ARG A 136 -10.44 12.70 9.45
C ARG A 136 -10.46 11.27 10.00
N LEU A 137 -10.49 10.27 9.14
CA LEU A 137 -10.45 8.87 9.56
C LEU A 137 -9.11 8.54 10.24
N ALA A 138 -7.98 8.92 9.65
CA ALA A 138 -6.66 8.71 10.23
C ALA A 138 -6.52 9.42 11.59
N SER A 139 -7.00 10.67 11.70
CA SER A 139 -7.02 11.41 12.96
C SER A 139 -7.89 10.74 14.02
N PHE A 140 -9.04 10.19 13.64
CA PHE A 140 -9.92 9.43 14.54
C PHE A 140 -9.23 8.15 15.05
N ILE A 141 -8.58 7.40 14.15
CA ILE A 141 -7.82 6.20 14.52
C ILE A 141 -6.64 6.55 15.43
N ALA A 142 -5.91 7.63 15.13
CA ALA A 142 -4.81 8.09 15.97
C ALA A 142 -5.27 8.46 17.40
N ALA A 143 -6.45 9.09 17.51
CA ALA A 143 -7.03 9.38 18.82
C ALA A 143 -7.41 8.11 19.60
N GLN A 144 -7.89 7.06 18.93
CA GLN A 144 -8.19 5.77 19.55
C GLN A 144 -6.93 5.00 19.98
N ASN A 145 -5.80 5.18 19.27
CA ASN A 145 -4.51 4.53 19.58
C ASN A 145 -4.02 4.78 21.01
N ALA A 146 -4.44 5.89 21.62
CA ALA A 146 -4.10 6.19 23.00
C ALA A 146 -4.82 5.28 24.03
N PHE A 147 -5.90 4.61 23.63
CA PHE A 147 -6.79 3.88 24.57
C PHE A 147 -7.02 2.41 24.19
N ILE A 148 -6.94 2.04 22.94
CA ILE A 148 -7.40 0.72 22.47
C ILE A 148 -6.29 -0.05 21.76
N GLN A 149 -5.73 0.47 20.67
CA GLN A 149 -4.72 -0.25 19.89
C GLN A 149 -3.99 0.64 18.89
N ALA A 150 -2.68 0.38 18.75
CA ALA A 150 -1.87 1.03 17.71
C ALA A 150 -2.24 0.53 16.32
N ALA A 151 -2.58 1.43 15.41
CA ALA A 151 -2.77 1.12 14.01
C ALA A 151 -2.01 2.13 13.15
N LEU A 152 -1.24 1.62 12.18
CA LEU A 152 -0.57 2.39 11.14
C LEU A 152 -1.23 2.11 9.79
N LEU A 153 -1.68 3.15 9.13
CA LEU A 153 -2.21 3.11 7.76
C LEU A 153 -1.07 3.31 6.76
N ILE A 154 -0.93 2.42 5.79
CA ILE A 154 0.09 2.47 4.74
C ILE A 154 -0.60 2.38 3.39
N ALA A 155 -0.31 3.29 2.46
CA ALA A 155 -0.97 3.31 1.16
C ALA A 155 0.00 3.60 0.00
N ALA A 156 -0.35 3.09 -1.18
CA ALA A 156 0.38 3.27 -2.42
C ALA A 156 0.28 4.72 -2.92
N ALA A 157 1.40 5.30 -3.37
CA ALA A 157 1.44 6.69 -3.83
C ALA A 157 0.67 6.93 -5.14
N GLY A 158 0.47 5.89 -5.95
CA GLY A 158 -0.14 5.96 -7.27
C GLY A 158 0.88 5.68 -8.40
N ASN A 159 0.36 5.43 -9.61
CA ASN A 159 1.15 4.95 -10.75
C ASN A 159 0.93 5.80 -12.03
N GLU A 160 0.50 7.02 -11.88
CA GLU A 160 0.05 7.89 -12.97
C GLU A 160 1.19 8.72 -13.59
N SER A 161 2.37 8.80 -12.94
CA SER A 161 3.57 9.42 -13.51
C SER A 161 4.06 8.66 -14.75
N GLN A 162 4.66 9.37 -15.71
CA GLN A 162 5.13 8.81 -16.99
C GLN A 162 6.52 9.33 -17.32
N ARG A 163 7.50 9.11 -16.42
CA ARG A 163 8.88 9.57 -16.58
C ARG A 163 9.64 8.90 -17.74
N ASP A 164 9.11 7.81 -18.27
CA ASP A 164 9.59 7.17 -19.51
C ASP A 164 9.17 7.94 -20.77
N VAL A 165 8.10 8.75 -20.70
CA VAL A 165 7.68 9.67 -21.80
C VAL A 165 8.41 11.00 -21.68
N ASP A 166 8.41 11.61 -20.49
CA ASP A 166 9.15 12.83 -20.14
C ASP A 166 9.59 12.74 -18.68
N PRO A 167 10.88 12.91 -18.35
CA PRO A 167 11.37 12.88 -16.97
C PRO A 167 10.63 13.84 -16.02
N LYS A 168 10.00 14.88 -16.53
CA LYS A 168 9.21 15.85 -15.77
C LYS A 168 7.72 15.50 -15.70
N PHE A 169 7.30 14.41 -16.32
CA PHE A 169 5.91 13.96 -16.27
C PHE A 169 5.66 13.26 -14.93
N GLU A 170 5.52 14.05 -13.90
CA GLU A 170 5.36 13.63 -12.51
C GLU A 170 3.97 13.99 -12.00
N ILE A 171 3.28 13.02 -11.46
CA ILE A 171 1.98 13.19 -10.82
C ILE A 171 2.18 13.09 -9.31
N ALA A 172 1.51 13.95 -8.56
CA ALA A 172 1.57 13.95 -7.11
C ALA A 172 0.86 12.72 -6.52
N VAL A 173 1.30 12.32 -5.30
CA VAL A 173 0.67 11.28 -4.51
C VAL A 173 -0.85 11.45 -4.40
N SER A 174 -1.59 10.35 -4.57
CA SER A 174 -3.06 10.35 -4.61
C SER A 174 -3.70 9.90 -3.28
N PRO A 175 -4.99 10.19 -3.02
CA PRO A 175 -5.74 9.62 -1.90
C PRO A 175 -5.85 8.08 -2.02
N PRO A 176 -5.81 7.33 -0.89
CA PRO A 176 -5.72 7.82 0.48
C PRO A 176 -4.29 8.18 0.93
N ALA A 177 -3.26 7.89 0.13
CA ALA A 177 -1.86 8.02 0.52
C ALA A 177 -1.42 9.46 0.82
N VAL A 178 -2.04 10.47 0.18
CA VAL A 178 -1.74 11.89 0.42
C VAL A 178 -2.28 12.40 1.75
N ALA A 179 -3.26 11.71 2.35
CA ALA A 179 -3.92 12.16 3.57
C ALA A 179 -2.95 12.14 4.78
N ASP A 180 -3.00 13.18 5.60
CA ASP A 180 -2.25 13.23 6.85
C ASP A 180 -2.62 12.05 7.75
N GLY A 181 -1.60 11.40 8.35
CA GLY A 181 -1.76 10.19 9.16
C GLY A 181 -1.70 8.87 8.37
N VAL A 182 -1.60 8.94 7.04
CA VAL A 182 -1.32 7.78 6.18
C VAL A 182 0.15 7.81 5.75
N LEU A 183 0.85 6.69 5.85
CA LEU A 183 2.22 6.55 5.36
C LEU A 183 2.19 6.21 3.87
N SER A 184 2.52 7.17 3.03
CA SER A 184 2.58 7.02 1.57
C SER A 184 3.85 6.33 1.10
N VAL A 185 3.74 5.47 0.09
CA VAL A 185 4.82 4.62 -0.40
C VAL A 185 5.06 4.80 -1.89
N ALA A 186 6.24 5.27 -2.27
CA ALA A 186 6.74 5.29 -3.64
C ALA A 186 7.39 3.95 -4.05
N ALA A 187 7.45 3.69 -5.34
CA ALA A 187 8.08 2.51 -5.90
C ALA A 187 9.49 2.80 -6.42
N VAL A 188 10.45 1.97 -6.01
CA VAL A 188 11.80 1.95 -6.60
C VAL A 188 12.08 0.62 -7.28
N GLY A 189 12.89 0.67 -8.33
CA GLY A 189 13.38 -0.50 -9.05
C GLY A 189 14.90 -0.61 -8.99
N LYS A 190 15.43 -1.83 -9.09
CA LYS A 190 16.87 -2.10 -9.09
C LYS A 190 17.42 -1.95 -10.51
N THR A 191 18.50 -1.21 -10.64
CA THR A 191 19.30 -1.10 -11.87
C THR A 191 20.76 -1.51 -11.60
N PRO A 192 21.59 -1.70 -12.64
CA PRO A 192 23.03 -1.97 -12.44
C PRO A 192 23.77 -0.86 -11.67
N GLN A 193 23.24 0.37 -11.66
CA GLN A 193 23.84 1.54 -11.00
C GLN A 193 23.25 1.81 -9.61
N GLY A 194 22.32 0.99 -9.12
CA GLY A 194 21.64 1.16 -7.84
C GLY A 194 20.11 1.23 -8.01
N PHE A 195 19.41 1.55 -6.95
CA PHE A 195 17.96 1.76 -7.02
C PHE A 195 17.64 3.12 -7.68
N THR A 196 16.56 3.16 -8.43
CA THR A 196 15.98 4.38 -9.00
C THR A 196 14.47 4.38 -8.80
N VAL A 197 13.85 5.57 -8.79
CA VAL A 197 12.39 5.67 -8.80
C VAL A 197 11.83 4.96 -10.04
N ALA A 198 10.71 4.27 -9.88
CA ALA A 198 10.00 3.68 -11.01
C ALA A 198 9.37 4.78 -11.87
N SER A 199 9.37 4.64 -13.20
CA SER A 199 8.87 5.67 -14.13
C SER A 199 7.42 6.06 -13.86
N PHE A 200 6.61 5.12 -13.40
CA PHE A 200 5.20 5.29 -13.07
C PHE A 200 4.95 5.86 -11.66
N SER A 201 5.92 5.80 -10.74
CA SER A 201 5.69 6.15 -9.34
C SER A 201 5.37 7.62 -9.16
N ASN A 202 4.27 7.94 -8.47
CA ASN A 202 3.92 9.31 -8.13
C ASN A 202 4.91 9.92 -7.13
N VAL A 203 5.04 11.27 -7.14
CA VAL A 203 5.97 12.04 -6.30
C VAL A 203 5.32 12.49 -4.99
N GLY A 204 6.16 12.80 -4.00
CA GLY A 204 5.72 13.34 -2.72
C GLY A 204 5.36 12.26 -1.68
N ALA A 205 5.70 11.00 -1.92
CA ALA A 205 5.56 9.95 -0.92
C ALA A 205 6.53 10.13 0.26
N ARG A 206 6.18 9.63 1.44
CA ARG A 206 6.99 9.76 2.67
C ARG A 206 8.15 8.76 2.73
N VAL A 207 7.97 7.58 2.18
CA VAL A 207 8.99 6.52 2.11
C VAL A 207 8.87 5.77 0.79
N SER A 208 9.83 4.91 0.49
CA SER A 208 9.80 4.05 -0.69
C SER A 208 10.08 2.59 -0.36
N GLY A 209 9.67 1.72 -1.28
CA GLY A 209 9.93 0.28 -1.24
C GLY A 209 10.18 -0.30 -2.62
N PRO A 210 10.70 -1.53 -2.73
CA PRO A 210 10.82 -2.22 -4.01
C PRO A 210 9.45 -2.41 -4.67
N GLY A 211 9.29 -1.92 -5.91
CA GLY A 211 8.00 -1.96 -6.62
C GLY A 211 8.11 -2.34 -8.09
N VAL A 212 9.27 -2.78 -8.58
CA VAL A 212 9.48 -3.16 -9.98
C VAL A 212 9.91 -4.61 -10.08
N GLY A 213 9.17 -5.40 -10.85
CA GLY A 213 9.45 -6.81 -11.09
C GLY A 213 9.39 -7.67 -9.82
N ILE A 214 8.43 -7.41 -8.96
CA ILE A 214 8.26 -8.10 -7.68
C ILE A 214 7.62 -9.48 -7.91
N ASN A 215 8.35 -10.53 -7.51
CA ASN A 215 7.90 -11.90 -7.61
C ASN A 215 7.14 -12.30 -6.35
N SER A 216 5.88 -12.69 -6.49
CA SER A 216 5.02 -13.06 -5.37
C SER A 216 3.92 -14.06 -5.78
N ALA A 217 3.03 -14.40 -4.85
CA ALA A 217 1.98 -15.38 -5.05
C ALA A 217 1.06 -15.02 -6.23
N LYS A 218 0.84 -15.99 -7.12
CA LYS A 218 -0.05 -15.89 -8.28
C LYS A 218 -1.39 -16.54 -7.96
N LEU A 219 -2.48 -15.88 -8.31
CA LEU A 219 -3.82 -16.47 -8.24
C LEU A 219 -3.86 -17.83 -8.94
N GLY A 220 -4.39 -18.84 -8.27
CA GLY A 220 -4.45 -20.24 -8.76
C GLY A 220 -3.15 -21.02 -8.60
N GLY A 221 -2.13 -20.46 -7.93
CA GLY A 221 -0.88 -21.16 -7.60
C GLY A 221 0.34 -20.66 -8.36
N GLY A 222 1.52 -21.01 -7.84
CA GLY A 222 2.81 -20.56 -8.38
C GLY A 222 3.14 -19.11 -8.07
N LEU A 223 4.05 -18.53 -8.85
CA LEU A 223 4.54 -17.17 -8.67
C LEU A 223 4.34 -16.34 -9.95
N THR A 224 4.24 -15.03 -9.78
CA THR A 224 4.17 -14.07 -10.89
C THR A 224 4.89 -12.78 -10.56
N LEU A 225 5.34 -12.07 -11.60
CA LEU A 225 5.98 -10.76 -11.48
C LEU A 225 4.93 -9.67 -11.70
N MET A 226 4.90 -8.69 -10.78
CA MET A 226 4.12 -7.47 -10.93
C MET A 226 4.98 -6.24 -10.64
N SER A 227 4.56 -5.07 -11.15
CA SER A 227 5.19 -3.78 -10.88
C SER A 227 4.11 -2.74 -10.53
N GLY A 228 4.42 -1.86 -9.58
CA GLY A 228 3.50 -0.81 -9.11
C GLY A 228 3.92 -0.30 -7.73
N THR A 229 3.44 0.87 -7.36
CA THR A 229 3.47 1.33 -5.96
C THR A 229 2.66 0.37 -5.07
N SER A 230 1.69 -0.34 -5.66
CA SER A 230 0.97 -1.46 -5.05
C SER A 230 1.86 -2.63 -4.63
N MET A 231 3.02 -2.84 -5.27
CA MET A 231 4.01 -3.86 -4.88
C MET A 231 5.04 -3.31 -3.89
N ALA A 232 5.29 -2.01 -3.90
CA ALA A 232 6.14 -1.34 -2.92
C ALA A 232 5.47 -1.28 -1.53
N THR A 233 4.19 -0.97 -1.49
CA THR A 233 3.38 -0.85 -0.26
C THR A 233 3.44 -2.11 0.63
N PRO A 234 3.25 -3.33 0.13
CA PRO A 234 3.35 -4.54 0.94
C PRO A 234 4.78 -4.79 1.47
N HIS A 235 5.85 -4.37 0.77
CA HIS A 235 7.19 -4.42 1.34
C HIS A 235 7.31 -3.54 2.58
N VAL A 236 6.81 -2.30 2.51
CA VAL A 236 6.78 -1.37 3.64
C VAL A 236 5.91 -1.92 4.77
N ALA A 237 4.76 -2.49 4.46
CA ALA A 237 3.86 -3.10 5.44
C ALA A 237 4.49 -4.33 6.13
N GLY A 238 5.23 -5.15 5.39
CA GLY A 238 6.00 -6.26 5.96
C GLY A 238 7.11 -5.77 6.91
N VAL A 239 7.86 -4.73 6.52
CA VAL A 239 8.87 -4.10 7.38
C VAL A 239 8.20 -3.47 8.61
N ALA A 240 7.04 -2.84 8.46
CA ALA A 240 6.26 -2.31 9.58
C ALA A 240 5.87 -3.41 10.57
N ALA A 241 5.46 -4.60 10.09
CA ALA A 241 5.14 -5.73 10.95
C ALA A 241 6.36 -6.22 11.75
N LEU A 242 7.55 -6.25 11.16
CA LEU A 242 8.81 -6.58 11.86
C LEU A 242 9.15 -5.54 12.95
N TRP A 243 8.98 -4.25 12.65
CA TRP A 243 9.13 -3.19 13.65
C TRP A 243 8.07 -3.27 14.75
N ALA A 244 6.81 -3.55 14.40
CA ALA A 244 5.74 -3.73 15.37
C ALA A 244 6.05 -4.88 16.35
N GLN A 245 6.59 -6.00 15.85
CA GLN A 245 7.06 -7.10 16.70
C GLN A 245 8.15 -6.63 17.67
N LYS A 246 9.17 -5.91 17.19
CA LYS A 246 10.27 -5.39 18.03
C LYS A 246 9.76 -4.41 19.10
N LEU A 247 8.86 -3.50 18.75
CA LEU A 247 8.29 -2.52 19.66
C LEU A 247 7.33 -3.15 20.68
N SER A 248 6.60 -4.20 20.29
CA SER A 248 5.67 -4.90 21.22
C SER A 248 6.39 -5.57 22.38
N VAL A 249 7.59 -6.10 22.16
CA VAL A 249 8.43 -6.71 23.21
C VAL A 249 8.76 -5.70 24.33
N THR A 250 8.93 -4.42 23.96
CA THR A 250 9.25 -3.34 24.92
C THR A 250 8.02 -2.61 25.46
N GLY A 251 6.80 -3.03 25.06
CA GLY A 251 5.54 -2.36 25.44
C GLY A 251 5.37 -0.96 24.84
N GLN A 252 6.13 -0.61 23.81
CA GLN A 252 6.15 0.72 23.21
C GLN A 252 5.38 0.82 21.88
N LEU A 253 4.64 -0.23 21.49
CA LEU A 253 3.95 -0.23 20.23
C LEU A 253 2.82 0.81 20.19
N ASN A 254 2.98 1.83 19.35
CA ASN A 254 1.93 2.75 18.92
C ASN A 254 2.11 3.11 17.44
N GLY A 255 1.04 3.55 16.78
CA GLY A 255 1.04 3.81 15.34
C GLY A 255 2.01 4.91 14.92
N GLN A 256 2.10 6.00 15.70
CA GLN A 256 3.01 7.11 15.41
C GLN A 256 4.48 6.68 15.54
N LEU A 257 4.84 6.02 16.64
CA LEU A 257 6.22 5.53 16.82
C LEU A 257 6.61 4.54 15.72
N LEU A 258 5.65 3.71 15.26
CA LEU A 258 5.89 2.79 14.16
C LEU A 258 6.17 3.54 12.86
N ALA A 259 5.39 4.58 12.54
CA ALA A 259 5.65 5.45 11.40
C ALA A 259 7.01 6.16 11.50
N ASP A 260 7.33 6.71 12.68
CA ASP A 260 8.60 7.40 12.94
C ASP A 260 9.80 6.46 12.77
N ARG A 261 9.67 5.18 13.15
CA ARG A 261 10.72 4.17 12.93
C ARG A 261 10.91 3.88 11.45
N LEU A 262 9.84 3.73 10.68
CA LEU A 262 9.92 3.49 9.23
C LEU A 262 10.57 4.66 8.51
N VAL A 263 10.18 5.89 8.83
CA VAL A 263 10.73 7.11 8.22
C VAL A 263 12.16 7.33 8.69
N GLY A 264 12.42 7.27 10.00
CA GLY A 264 13.73 7.58 10.59
C GLY A 264 14.83 6.55 10.31
N THR A 265 14.46 5.32 9.92
CA THR A 265 15.43 4.27 9.53
C THR A 265 15.49 4.05 8.03
N ALA A 266 14.64 4.73 7.24
CA ALA A 266 14.71 4.67 5.79
C ALA A 266 16.09 5.15 5.31
N ALA A 267 16.59 4.54 4.24
CA ALA A 267 17.94 4.79 3.76
C ALA A 267 17.95 5.13 2.27
N THR A 268 18.79 6.07 1.91
CA THR A 268 19.12 6.40 0.52
C THR A 268 20.36 5.65 0.02
N THR A 269 21.00 4.87 0.91
CA THR A 269 22.15 4.03 0.56
C THR A 269 21.76 3.03 -0.53
N GLY A 270 22.55 3.00 -1.61
CA GLY A 270 22.27 2.15 -2.76
C GLY A 270 21.34 2.78 -3.80
N MET A 271 20.86 4.00 -3.60
CA MET A 271 20.21 4.77 -4.66
C MET A 271 21.23 5.18 -5.74
N LYS A 272 20.78 5.21 -6.99
CA LYS A 272 21.56 5.75 -8.11
C LYS A 272 21.90 7.23 -7.82
N ALA A 273 23.15 7.63 -8.10
CA ALA A 273 23.58 9.01 -7.91
C ALA A 273 22.70 10.00 -8.70
N GLY A 274 22.34 11.14 -8.07
CA GLY A 274 21.50 12.18 -8.67
C GLY A 274 20.01 11.89 -8.59
N PHE A 275 19.55 10.99 -7.70
CA PHE A 275 18.13 10.81 -7.42
C PHE A 275 17.51 12.07 -6.81
N ASP A 276 16.24 12.31 -7.07
CA ASP A 276 15.46 13.37 -6.43
C ASP A 276 14.86 12.85 -5.10
N PRO A 277 15.12 13.50 -3.94
CA PRO A 277 14.48 13.14 -2.68
C PRO A 277 12.94 13.24 -2.72
N GLY A 278 12.37 14.12 -3.54
CA GLY A 278 10.94 14.23 -3.74
C GLY A 278 10.29 12.97 -4.30
N ASP A 279 11.05 12.17 -5.05
CA ASP A 279 10.60 10.91 -5.64
C ASP A 279 10.47 9.76 -4.64
N ILE A 280 11.29 9.76 -3.60
CA ILE A 280 11.48 8.60 -2.71
C ILE A 280 11.22 8.89 -1.24
N GLY A 281 10.94 10.14 -0.89
CA GLY A 281 10.77 10.58 0.50
C GLY A 281 12.05 10.36 1.32
N ALA A 282 11.92 9.83 2.53
CA ALA A 282 13.05 9.52 3.41
C ALA A 282 13.98 8.40 2.87
N GLY A 283 13.56 7.70 1.81
CA GLY A 283 14.29 6.60 1.20
C GLY A 283 13.61 5.24 1.34
N VAL A 284 14.35 4.18 1.05
CA VAL A 284 13.88 2.79 1.13
C VAL A 284 13.82 2.36 2.59
N VAL A 285 12.66 1.87 3.04
CA VAL A 285 12.47 1.40 4.42
C VAL A 285 13.43 0.26 4.75
N GLN A 286 13.88 0.22 6.02
CA GLN A 286 14.78 -0.79 6.53
C GLN A 286 14.14 -1.63 7.63
N ALA A 287 14.31 -2.95 7.56
CA ALA A 287 13.91 -3.85 8.63
C ALA A 287 14.75 -3.58 9.90
N PRO A 288 14.19 -3.85 11.10
CA PRO A 288 14.96 -3.72 12.33
C PRO A 288 16.18 -4.66 12.27
N GLN A 289 17.35 -4.09 12.55
CA GLN A 289 18.57 -4.87 12.72
C GLN A 289 18.53 -5.63 14.06
N ALA A 290 19.18 -6.78 14.10
CA ALA A 290 19.26 -7.64 15.29
C ALA A 290 19.97 -6.94 16.45
#